data_b7e7a1c465b37cf673957e58ce014017
#
_entry.id   b7e7a1c465b37cf673957e58ce014017
#
_cell.length_a   1.000
_cell.length_b   1.000
_cell.length_c   1.000
_cell.angle_alpha   90.00
_cell.angle_beta   90.00
_cell.angle_gamma   90.00
#
_symmetry.space_group_name_H-M   'P 1'
#
loop_
_entity.id
_entity.type
_entity.pdbx_description
1 polymer ?
#
loop_
_entity_poly.entity_id
_entity_poly.type
_entity_poly.pdbx_seq_one_letter_code
_entity_poly.pdbx_strand_id
1 'polypeptide(L)'
;IFRNDLESKKNFIVEETKGLHKFVMPRMKPFKAISKLSEDAEPLKYASSGMMFYEDSTGFRFRSLENMLAIAGVARPVTAKFQQKPRNVKGGQGETDIIKEMQTVDGYEIKDQFDTLKNLSNGVFASRMITHDSFNKTFSEIDFDYNTYFPTIFHTEHDGSGGLTDNKSQLPIFNYQDDKMISDKPEGRINFVSDTTKLQNDYIETDTKRILPRSLSQKLSFRSQVLSLDCKGFTGISVGDLCSFEV
;
A
#
# COMPACT_ATOMS: atom_id res chain seq x y z
N ILE A 1 -1.95 -17.84 -16.48
CA ILE A 1 -0.55 -17.52 -16.12
C ILE A 1 -0.03 -18.60 -15.16
N PHE A 2 -0.44 -18.65 -13.87
CA PHE A 2 0.21 -19.51 -12.86
C PHE A 2 0.13 -20.99 -13.13
N ARG A 3 -1.03 -21.49 -13.58
CA ARG A 3 -1.23 -22.92 -13.85
C ARG A 3 -0.76 -23.33 -15.23
N ASN A 4 -0.95 -22.47 -16.24
CA ASN A 4 -0.66 -22.82 -17.63
C ASN A 4 0.77 -22.49 -18.04
N ASP A 5 1.30 -21.32 -17.59
CA ASP A 5 2.61 -20.85 -18.05
C ASP A 5 3.73 -21.16 -17.04
N LEU A 6 3.42 -21.13 -15.75
CA LEU A 6 4.37 -21.40 -14.67
C LEU A 6 4.21 -22.82 -14.09
N GLU A 7 3.18 -23.57 -14.51
CA GLU A 7 2.85 -24.91 -14.01
C GLU A 7 2.88 -25.04 -12.48
N SER A 8 2.59 -23.94 -11.79
CA SER A 8 2.67 -23.87 -10.34
C SER A 8 1.45 -24.54 -9.69
N LYS A 9 1.74 -25.42 -8.72
CA LYS A 9 0.72 -26.07 -7.88
C LYS A 9 0.39 -25.28 -6.61
N LYS A 10 1.06 -24.15 -6.37
CA LYS A 10 0.83 -23.32 -5.18
C LYS A 10 -0.57 -22.75 -5.14
N ASN A 11 -1.07 -22.53 -3.95
CA ASN A 11 -2.36 -21.89 -3.74
C ASN A 11 -2.32 -20.45 -4.28
N PHE A 12 -3.44 -20.00 -4.80
CA PHE A 12 -3.60 -18.64 -5.27
C PHE A 12 -4.79 -18.00 -4.54
N ILE A 13 -4.48 -17.01 -3.72
CA ILE A 13 -5.46 -16.31 -2.89
C ILE A 13 -5.61 -14.90 -3.44
N VAL A 14 -6.81 -14.61 -3.91
CA VAL A 14 -7.19 -13.32 -4.49
C VAL A 14 -8.22 -12.66 -3.62
N GLU A 15 -8.01 -11.40 -3.31
CA GLU A 15 -9.03 -10.56 -2.71
C GLU A 15 -10.12 -10.23 -3.73
N GLU A 16 -11.37 -10.22 -3.29
CA GLU A 16 -12.49 -9.84 -4.14
C GLU A 16 -12.37 -8.41 -4.61
N THR A 17 -12.49 -8.20 -5.92
CA THR A 17 -12.39 -6.90 -6.56
C THR A 17 -13.72 -6.45 -7.12
N LYS A 18 -13.90 -5.13 -7.25
CA LYS A 18 -15.09 -4.53 -7.87
C LYS A 18 -15.01 -4.63 -9.39
N GLY A 19 -16.15 -4.82 -10.01
CA GLY A 19 -16.32 -4.74 -11.45
C GLY A 19 -15.78 -5.94 -12.22
N LEU A 20 -16.05 -5.94 -13.51
CA LEU A 20 -15.54 -6.88 -14.49
C LEU A 20 -14.81 -6.13 -15.58
N HIS A 21 -13.57 -6.51 -15.84
CA HIS A 21 -12.75 -5.90 -16.86
C HIS A 21 -12.49 -6.89 -17.98
N LYS A 22 -12.68 -6.43 -19.22
CA LYS A 22 -12.13 -7.10 -20.39
C LYS A 22 -10.95 -6.30 -20.92
N PHE A 23 -9.82 -6.94 -21.05
CA PHE A 23 -8.68 -6.32 -21.69
C PHE A 23 -7.92 -7.36 -22.51
N VAL A 24 -7.28 -6.87 -23.56
CA VAL A 24 -6.36 -7.67 -24.35
C VAL A 24 -4.97 -7.48 -23.77
N MET A 25 -4.38 -8.59 -23.31
CA MET A 25 -3.02 -8.56 -22.80
C MET A 25 -2.04 -8.53 -23.98
N PRO A 26 -1.27 -7.44 -24.17
CA PRO A 26 -0.23 -7.40 -25.20
C PRO A 26 0.88 -8.39 -24.82
N ARG A 27 1.77 -8.71 -25.79
CA ARG A 27 2.91 -9.58 -25.56
C ARG A 27 3.85 -8.98 -24.52
N MET A 28 3.69 -9.39 -23.25
CA MET A 28 4.50 -8.93 -22.12
C MET A 28 4.80 -10.09 -21.18
N LYS A 29 5.79 -9.89 -20.30
CA LYS A 29 6.12 -10.88 -19.25
C LYS A 29 4.94 -11.06 -18.29
N PRO A 30 4.64 -12.29 -17.82
CA PRO A 30 3.48 -12.58 -16.96
C PRO A 30 3.38 -11.70 -15.72
N PHE A 31 4.49 -11.50 -15.01
CA PHE A 31 4.49 -10.63 -13.81
C PHE A 31 4.23 -9.16 -14.12
N LYS A 32 4.69 -8.66 -15.28
CA LYS A 32 4.36 -7.32 -15.72
C LYS A 32 2.88 -7.17 -16.02
N ALA A 33 2.25 -8.23 -16.55
CA ALA A 33 0.81 -8.26 -16.76
C ALA A 33 0.04 -8.16 -15.43
N ILE A 34 0.48 -8.90 -14.40
CA ILE A 34 -0.13 -8.83 -13.08
C ILE A 34 0.06 -7.44 -12.44
N SER A 35 1.26 -6.84 -12.57
CA SER A 35 1.48 -5.47 -12.10
C SER A 35 0.53 -4.48 -12.76
N LYS A 36 0.29 -4.62 -14.07
CA LYS A 36 -0.67 -3.78 -14.77
C LYS A 36 -2.10 -4.00 -14.25
N LEU A 37 -2.51 -5.24 -14.00
CA LEU A 37 -3.80 -5.53 -13.38
C LEU A 37 -3.93 -4.91 -11.99
N SER A 38 -2.85 -4.88 -11.22
CA SER A 38 -2.87 -4.28 -9.88
C SER A 38 -3.04 -2.76 -9.87
N GLU A 39 -2.80 -2.09 -11.00
CA GLU A 39 -3.02 -0.65 -11.13
C GLU A 39 -4.50 -0.31 -11.34
N ASP A 40 -5.23 -1.20 -12.01
CA ASP A 40 -6.64 -0.99 -12.38
C ASP A 40 -7.62 -1.67 -11.40
N ALA A 41 -7.13 -2.57 -10.54
CA ALA A 41 -7.98 -3.32 -9.63
C ALA A 41 -8.36 -2.50 -8.38
N GLU A 42 -9.64 -2.51 -8.04
CA GLU A 42 -10.20 -1.92 -6.83
C GLU A 42 -10.75 -3.02 -5.92
N PRO A 43 -10.37 -3.11 -4.64
CA PRO A 43 -10.92 -4.09 -3.71
C PRO A 43 -12.39 -3.81 -3.43
N LEU A 44 -13.17 -4.88 -3.21
CA LEU A 44 -14.61 -4.77 -2.96
C LEU A 44 -14.90 -4.17 -1.58
N LYS A 45 -14.12 -4.55 -0.57
CA LYS A 45 -14.39 -4.25 0.85
C LYS A 45 -13.70 -3.00 1.37
N TYR A 46 -12.66 -2.55 0.72
CA TYR A 46 -11.81 -1.47 1.21
C TYR A 46 -11.83 -0.25 0.29
N ALA A 47 -11.54 0.91 0.85
CA ALA A 47 -11.46 2.15 0.08
C ALA A 47 -10.12 2.31 -0.66
N SER A 48 -9.14 1.51 -0.29
CA SER A 48 -7.82 1.49 -0.88
C SER A 48 -7.85 0.99 -2.32
N SER A 49 -7.02 1.58 -3.14
CA SER A 49 -6.78 1.13 -4.52
C SER A 49 -5.38 0.53 -4.70
N GLY A 50 -4.65 0.34 -3.61
CA GLY A 50 -3.27 -0.14 -3.62
C GLY A 50 -3.18 -1.66 -3.67
N MET A 51 -3.58 -2.29 -4.77
CA MET A 51 -3.44 -3.74 -4.92
C MET A 51 -1.98 -4.13 -5.11
N MET A 52 -1.58 -5.21 -4.45
CA MET A 52 -0.23 -5.78 -4.53
C MET A 52 -0.27 -7.28 -4.82
N PHE A 53 0.73 -7.71 -5.58
CA PHE A 53 0.96 -9.12 -5.83
C PHE A 53 2.28 -9.54 -5.18
N TYR A 54 2.24 -10.61 -4.41
CA TYR A 54 3.42 -11.19 -3.77
C TYR A 54 3.26 -12.70 -3.57
N GLU A 55 4.36 -13.35 -3.27
CA GLU A 55 4.43 -14.76 -2.90
C GLU A 55 4.83 -14.88 -1.43
N ASP A 56 4.12 -15.71 -0.70
CA ASP A 56 4.48 -16.09 0.67
C ASP A 56 4.78 -17.60 0.76
N SER A 57 5.09 -18.09 1.95
CA SER A 57 5.38 -19.50 2.20
C SER A 57 4.23 -20.45 1.81
N THR A 58 3.00 -19.96 1.79
CA THR A 58 1.78 -20.74 1.53
C THR A 58 1.29 -20.64 0.09
N GLY A 59 1.69 -19.62 -0.65
CA GLY A 59 1.27 -19.45 -2.04
C GLY A 59 1.38 -18.04 -2.59
N PHE A 60 0.65 -17.79 -3.66
CA PHE A 60 0.58 -16.48 -4.28
C PHE A 60 -0.60 -15.68 -3.73
N ARG A 61 -0.38 -14.40 -3.49
CA ARG A 61 -1.36 -13.48 -2.94
C ARG A 61 -1.55 -12.27 -3.85
N PHE A 62 -2.81 -11.92 -4.06
CA PHE A 62 -3.20 -10.66 -4.71
C PHE A 62 -4.17 -9.94 -3.77
N ARG A 63 -3.67 -8.93 -3.07
CA ARG A 63 -4.38 -8.25 -1.98
C ARG A 63 -4.12 -6.75 -2.01
N SER A 64 -5.06 -5.99 -1.44
CA SER A 64 -4.87 -4.58 -1.15
C SER A 64 -3.96 -4.36 0.06
N LEU A 65 -3.32 -3.20 0.11
CA LEU A 65 -2.53 -2.78 1.28
C LEU A 65 -3.39 -2.75 2.55
N GLU A 66 -4.64 -2.30 2.45
CA GLU A 66 -5.55 -2.31 3.59
C GLU A 66 -5.87 -3.73 4.09
N ASN A 67 -6.03 -4.69 3.19
CA ASN A 67 -6.22 -6.10 3.58
C ASN A 67 -4.99 -6.69 4.30
N MET A 68 -3.81 -6.16 4.02
CA MET A 68 -2.61 -6.53 4.77
C MET A 68 -2.59 -5.92 6.18
N LEU A 69 -3.15 -4.73 6.37
CA LEU A 69 -3.19 -4.02 7.65
C LEU A 69 -4.38 -4.44 8.51
N ALA A 70 -5.50 -4.83 7.89
CA ALA A 70 -6.74 -5.15 8.58
C ALA A 70 -7.38 -6.46 8.10
N ILE A 71 -8.10 -7.13 8.99
CA ILE A 71 -8.94 -8.29 8.67
C ILE A 71 -10.38 -7.94 9.07
N ALA A 72 -11.29 -7.95 8.09
CA ALA A 72 -12.72 -7.68 8.34
C ALA A 72 -12.99 -6.35 9.08
N GLY A 73 -12.19 -5.32 8.83
CA GLY A 73 -12.35 -4.02 9.47
C GLY A 73 -11.66 -3.86 10.82
N VAL A 74 -10.95 -4.89 11.28
CA VAL A 74 -10.16 -4.85 12.52
C VAL A 74 -8.67 -4.93 12.18
N ALA A 75 -7.84 -4.17 12.89
CA ALA A 75 -6.40 -4.23 12.71
C ALA A 75 -5.86 -5.65 12.85
N ARG A 76 -4.94 -6.02 11.97
CA ARG A 76 -4.23 -7.28 12.13
C ARG A 76 -3.38 -7.28 13.39
N PRO A 77 -3.35 -8.38 14.14
CA PRO A 77 -2.39 -8.52 15.22
C PRO A 77 -0.96 -8.52 14.67
N VAL A 78 -0.04 -8.01 15.45
CA VAL A 78 1.40 -8.06 15.15
C VAL A 78 1.86 -9.52 15.22
N THR A 79 2.45 -10.02 14.14
CA THR A 79 2.92 -11.41 14.03
C THR A 79 4.20 -11.62 14.83
N ALA A 80 5.12 -10.65 14.79
CA ALA A 80 6.38 -10.71 15.53
C ALA A 80 6.74 -9.35 16.10
N LYS A 81 7.31 -9.36 17.30
CA LYS A 81 7.80 -8.17 17.99
C LYS A 81 9.31 -8.25 18.07
N PHE A 82 9.97 -7.35 17.37
CA PHE A 82 11.42 -7.24 17.39
C PHE A 82 11.86 -6.19 18.39
N GLN A 83 12.93 -6.49 19.13
CA GLN A 83 13.51 -5.59 20.10
C GLN A 83 15.01 -5.45 19.88
N GLN A 84 15.53 -4.24 20.01
CA GLN A 84 16.97 -4.03 19.96
C GLN A 84 17.63 -4.69 21.15
N LYS A 85 18.74 -5.38 20.92
CA LYS A 85 19.53 -6.00 21.98
C LYS A 85 20.08 -4.93 22.92
N PRO A 86 19.72 -4.97 24.21
CA PRO A 86 20.24 -4.01 25.15
C PRO A 86 21.76 -4.19 25.30
N ARG A 87 22.52 -3.09 25.21
CA ARG A 87 24.00 -3.09 25.22
C ARG A 87 24.64 -3.62 26.49
N ASN A 88 23.94 -3.66 27.61
CA ASN A 88 24.49 -3.90 28.95
C ASN A 88 23.83 -5.02 29.75
N VAL A 89 23.14 -5.96 29.14
CA VAL A 89 22.65 -7.12 29.88
C VAL A 89 23.79 -8.12 30.05
N LYS A 90 24.45 -8.06 31.19
CA LYS A 90 25.24 -9.18 31.71
C LYS A 90 24.27 -10.36 31.80
N GLY A 91 24.60 -11.47 31.11
CA GLY A 91 23.78 -12.67 31.11
C GLY A 91 23.39 -13.09 32.51
N GLY A 92 22.18 -12.72 32.93
CA GLY A 92 21.57 -13.29 34.11
C GLY A 92 21.19 -14.73 33.76
N GLN A 93 21.45 -15.62 34.66
CA GLN A 93 21.00 -17.02 34.66
C GLN A 93 19.46 -17.04 34.77
N GLY A 94 18.76 -16.81 33.68
CA GLY A 94 17.32 -16.98 33.54
C GLY A 94 17.06 -17.79 32.28
N GLU A 95 16.06 -18.61 32.28
CA GLU A 95 15.61 -19.36 31.10
C GLU A 95 15.53 -18.41 29.91
N THR A 96 16.44 -18.59 28.97
CA THR A 96 16.47 -17.80 27.76
C THR A 96 15.33 -18.30 26.90
N ASP A 97 14.28 -17.53 26.80
CA ASP A 97 13.20 -17.79 25.88
C ASP A 97 13.76 -17.69 24.45
N ILE A 98 13.96 -18.84 23.83
CA ILE A 98 14.56 -18.98 22.50
C ILE A 98 13.82 -18.12 21.49
N ILE A 99 12.51 -17.98 21.62
CA ILE A 99 11.68 -17.18 20.72
C ILE A 99 12.03 -15.70 20.87
N LYS A 100 12.17 -15.22 22.10
CA LYS A 100 12.58 -13.83 22.36
C LYS A 100 13.99 -13.56 21.86
N GLU A 101 14.89 -14.53 22.02
CA GLU A 101 16.25 -14.38 21.49
C GLU A 101 16.29 -14.31 19.96
N MET A 102 15.44 -15.07 19.27
CA MET A 102 15.29 -15.01 17.82
C MET A 102 14.69 -13.68 17.34
N GLN A 103 13.89 -13.04 18.18
CA GLN A 103 13.29 -11.73 17.90
C GLN A 103 14.19 -10.55 18.31
N THR A 104 15.38 -10.83 18.82
CA THR A 104 16.35 -9.78 19.19
C THR A 104 17.11 -9.33 17.94
N VAL A 105 17.16 -8.01 17.75
CA VAL A 105 17.82 -7.36 16.62
C VAL A 105 19.23 -6.99 17.01
N ASP A 106 20.20 -7.46 16.23
CA ASP A 106 21.63 -7.17 16.41
C ASP A 106 22.01 -5.81 15.81
N GLY A 107 21.35 -5.41 14.72
CA GLY A 107 21.55 -4.13 14.05
C GLY A 107 20.29 -3.70 13.28
N TYR A 108 20.15 -2.41 13.09
CA TYR A 108 19.09 -1.86 12.24
C TYR A 108 19.61 -0.69 11.42
N GLU A 109 19.02 -0.50 10.25
CA GLU A 109 19.34 0.59 9.34
C GLU A 109 18.04 1.16 8.75
N ILE A 110 17.88 2.47 8.81
CA ILE A 110 16.81 3.18 8.12
C ILE A 110 17.33 3.50 6.72
N LYS A 111 16.86 2.73 5.72
CA LYS A 111 17.29 2.86 4.32
C LYS A 111 16.67 4.07 3.64
N ASP A 112 15.37 4.25 3.84
CA ASP A 112 14.65 5.39 3.30
C ASP A 112 14.00 6.15 4.45
N GLN A 113 14.21 7.46 4.47
CA GLN A 113 13.54 8.38 5.38
C GLN A 113 12.46 9.14 4.63
N PHE A 114 11.49 9.62 5.38
CA PHE A 114 10.42 10.43 4.85
C PHE A 114 10.96 11.70 4.20
N ASP A 115 10.81 11.81 2.87
CA ASP A 115 11.20 12.96 2.07
C ASP A 115 9.95 13.70 1.57
N THR A 116 9.61 14.78 2.25
CA THR A 116 8.41 15.56 1.97
C THR A 116 8.45 16.18 0.58
N LEU A 117 9.61 16.70 0.14
CA LEU A 117 9.72 17.35 -1.17
C LEU A 117 9.57 16.35 -2.30
N LYS A 118 10.20 15.18 -2.16
CA LYS A 118 10.07 14.09 -3.12
C LYS A 118 8.63 13.55 -3.17
N ASN A 119 8.01 13.38 -2.01
CA ASN A 119 6.63 12.94 -1.93
C ASN A 119 5.65 13.96 -2.53
N LEU A 120 5.90 15.25 -2.32
CA LEU A 120 5.12 16.32 -2.94
C LEU A 120 5.25 16.30 -4.46
N SER A 121 6.48 16.24 -4.98
CA SER A 121 6.74 16.21 -6.42
C SER A 121 6.18 14.95 -7.10
N ASN A 122 6.09 13.85 -6.37
CA ASN A 122 5.51 12.60 -6.86
C ASN A 122 3.98 12.56 -6.76
N GLY A 123 3.34 13.55 -6.14
CA GLY A 123 1.90 13.66 -6.02
C GLY A 123 1.29 12.77 -4.92
N VAL A 124 2.05 12.50 -3.85
CA VAL A 124 1.56 11.70 -2.71
C VAL A 124 0.44 12.45 -1.99
N PHE A 125 0.62 13.75 -1.75
CA PHE A 125 -0.30 14.55 -0.94
C PHE A 125 -1.39 15.23 -1.75
N ALA A 126 -1.06 15.65 -2.97
CA ALA A 126 -1.99 16.25 -3.90
C ALA A 126 -1.59 15.96 -5.34
N SER A 127 -2.57 15.73 -6.19
CA SER A 127 -2.32 15.57 -7.63
C SER A 127 -3.57 15.92 -8.42
N ARG A 128 -3.37 16.40 -9.64
CA ARG A 128 -4.45 16.63 -10.59
C ARG A 128 -4.45 15.52 -11.64
N MET A 129 -5.58 14.90 -11.80
CA MET A 129 -5.82 13.92 -12.85
C MET A 129 -6.62 14.56 -13.97
N ILE A 130 -6.07 14.57 -15.16
CA ILE A 130 -6.75 14.99 -16.37
C ILE A 130 -7.02 13.75 -17.20
N THR A 131 -8.27 13.45 -17.47
CA THR A 131 -8.65 12.35 -18.36
C THR A 131 -9.23 12.89 -19.65
N HIS A 132 -8.83 12.26 -20.73
CA HIS A 132 -9.32 12.55 -22.08
C HIS A 132 -10.02 11.33 -22.64
N ASP A 133 -11.31 11.46 -22.90
CA ASP A 133 -12.08 10.50 -23.67
C ASP A 133 -12.05 10.89 -25.15
N SER A 134 -11.25 10.16 -25.93
CA SER A 134 -11.08 10.44 -27.34
C SER A 134 -12.33 10.10 -28.18
N PHE A 135 -13.19 9.21 -27.66
CA PHE A 135 -14.41 8.82 -28.35
C PHE A 135 -15.50 9.89 -28.23
N ASN A 136 -15.76 10.33 -26.99
CA ASN A 136 -16.75 11.37 -26.72
C ASN A 136 -16.19 12.79 -26.83
N LYS A 137 -14.86 12.93 -27.07
CA LYS A 137 -14.16 14.22 -27.14
C LYS A 137 -14.36 15.08 -25.88
N THR A 138 -14.38 14.44 -24.73
CA THR A 138 -14.58 15.12 -23.43
C THR A 138 -13.31 15.07 -22.60
N PHE A 139 -13.11 16.14 -21.83
CA PHE A 139 -12.08 16.24 -20.81
C PHE A 139 -12.73 16.24 -19.44
N SER A 140 -12.06 15.66 -18.46
CA SER A 140 -12.48 15.73 -17.07
C SER A 140 -11.25 15.91 -16.20
N GLU A 141 -11.35 16.81 -15.24
CA GLU A 141 -10.32 17.11 -14.26
C GLU A 141 -10.83 16.70 -12.89
N ILE A 142 -9.96 16.02 -12.13
CA ILE A 142 -10.23 15.64 -10.74
C ILE A 142 -8.99 15.92 -9.92
N ASP A 143 -9.17 16.66 -8.84
CA ASP A 143 -8.12 16.91 -7.88
C ASP A 143 -8.18 15.87 -6.78
N PHE A 144 -7.01 15.33 -6.44
CA PHE A 144 -6.81 14.41 -5.35
C PHE A 144 -6.23 15.15 -4.16
N ASP A 145 -6.89 15.01 -3.01
CA ASP A 145 -6.46 15.54 -1.72
C ASP A 145 -6.25 14.39 -0.73
N TYR A 146 -5.03 14.27 -0.23
CA TYR A 146 -4.65 13.24 0.71
C TYR A 146 -5.34 13.39 2.08
N ASN A 147 -5.55 14.62 2.57
CA ASN A 147 -6.18 14.84 3.86
C ASN A 147 -7.65 14.36 3.87
N THR A 148 -8.34 14.52 2.76
CA THR A 148 -9.70 13.99 2.58
C THR A 148 -9.71 12.46 2.45
N TYR A 149 -8.69 11.90 1.82
CA TYR A 149 -8.61 10.46 1.57
C TYR A 149 -8.10 9.66 2.78
N PHE A 150 -7.11 10.19 3.49
CA PHE A 150 -6.43 9.53 4.59
C PHE A 150 -7.36 8.95 5.67
N PRO A 151 -8.37 9.67 6.17
CA PRO A 151 -9.29 9.13 7.18
C PRO A 151 -10.16 7.97 6.70
N THR A 152 -10.19 7.70 5.39
CA THR A 152 -11.01 6.64 4.80
C THR A 152 -10.30 5.31 4.66
N ILE A 153 -8.98 5.27 4.91
CA ILE A 153 -8.14 4.08 4.76
C ILE A 153 -7.55 3.62 6.10
N PHE A 154 -7.19 2.34 6.18
CA PHE A 154 -6.50 1.80 7.35
C PHE A 154 -5.03 2.22 7.39
N HIS A 155 -4.54 2.51 8.59
CA HIS A 155 -3.15 2.89 8.85
C HIS A 155 -2.49 1.91 9.80
N THR A 156 -1.15 1.93 9.85
CA THR A 156 -0.37 1.14 10.82
C THR A 156 -0.47 1.69 12.24
N GLU A 157 -0.66 2.99 12.37
CA GLU A 157 -0.87 3.66 13.65
C GLU A 157 -2.36 3.87 13.88
N HIS A 158 -2.99 2.97 14.61
CA HIS A 158 -4.27 3.23 15.22
C HIS A 158 -4.18 2.85 16.70
N ASP A 159 -4.91 3.53 17.52
CA ASP A 159 -4.89 3.46 18.98
C ASP A 159 -5.35 2.13 19.58
N GLY A 160 -5.49 1.10 18.77
CA GLY A 160 -5.99 -0.21 19.18
C GLY A 160 -7.51 -0.27 19.39
N SER A 161 -8.23 0.82 19.21
CA SER A 161 -9.70 0.86 19.33
C SER A 161 -10.42 0.28 18.11
N GLY A 162 -9.67 -0.10 17.07
CA GLY A 162 -10.20 -0.76 15.88
C GLY A 162 -11.05 0.14 14.97
N GLY A 163 -11.07 1.44 15.23
CA GLY A 163 -11.80 2.41 14.43
C GLY A 163 -10.97 2.94 13.26
N LEU A 164 -11.59 3.04 12.09
CA LEU A 164 -11.06 3.75 10.92
C LEU A 164 -10.84 5.26 11.17
N THR A 165 -11.28 5.78 12.30
CA THR A 165 -11.51 7.19 12.53
C THR A 165 -10.47 7.88 13.39
N ASP A 166 -9.29 7.35 13.53
CA ASP A 166 -8.22 8.12 14.16
C ASP A 166 -7.77 9.24 13.21
N ASN A 167 -8.47 10.37 13.31
CA ASN A 167 -8.14 11.61 12.63
C ASN A 167 -6.79 12.21 13.07
N LYS A 168 -6.03 11.51 13.87
CA LYS A 168 -4.74 11.96 14.41
C LYS A 168 -3.56 11.56 13.56
N SER A 169 -3.76 11.37 12.28
CA SER A 169 -2.61 11.25 11.40
C SER A 169 -1.83 12.55 11.48
N GLN A 170 -0.69 12.46 12.10
CA GLN A 170 0.29 13.53 12.12
C GLN A 170 1.03 13.60 10.79
N LEU A 171 0.28 13.78 9.71
CA LEU A 171 0.92 14.21 8.49
C LEU A 171 1.63 15.52 8.78
N PRO A 172 2.87 15.71 8.31
CA PRO A 172 3.51 16.99 8.43
C PRO A 172 2.65 18.02 7.69
N ILE A 173 1.84 18.72 8.46
CA ILE A 173 1.05 19.85 7.97
C ILE A 173 2.04 21.00 7.87
N PHE A 174 2.49 21.28 6.66
CA PHE A 174 3.23 22.50 6.41
C PHE A 174 2.21 23.61 6.17
N ASN A 175 1.98 24.44 7.17
CA ASN A 175 1.29 25.71 6.98
C ASN A 175 2.15 26.55 6.07
N TYR A 176 1.74 26.70 4.84
CA TYR A 176 2.31 27.69 3.94
C TYR A 176 1.65 29.06 4.25
N GLN A 177 2.31 30.17 3.91
CA GLN A 177 2.00 31.56 4.31
C GLN A 177 0.53 32.02 4.30
N ASP A 178 -0.40 31.26 3.79
CA ASP A 178 -1.83 31.60 3.72
C ASP A 178 -2.72 30.54 4.37
N ASP A 179 -2.25 29.83 5.39
CA ASP A 179 -2.97 28.69 6.03
C ASP A 179 -3.32 27.53 5.07
N LYS A 180 -2.70 27.49 3.89
CA LYS A 180 -2.92 26.42 2.92
C LYS A 180 -2.04 25.22 3.24
N MET A 181 -2.66 24.05 3.22
CA MET A 181 -1.95 22.79 3.35
C MET A 181 -1.25 22.41 2.03
N ILE A 182 -0.23 21.53 2.10
CA ILE A 182 0.42 21.00 0.91
C ILE A 182 -0.57 20.28 -0.01
N SER A 183 -1.59 19.66 0.57
CA SER A 183 -2.68 19.00 -0.14
C SER A 183 -3.58 19.94 -0.95
N ASP A 184 -3.53 21.25 -0.68
CA ASP A 184 -4.33 22.25 -1.41
C ASP A 184 -3.70 22.68 -2.75
N LYS A 185 -2.57 22.07 -3.14
CA LYS A 185 -1.89 22.38 -4.42
C LYS A 185 -1.83 21.17 -5.34
N PRO A 186 -2.94 20.81 -5.99
CA PRO A 186 -3.00 19.66 -6.90
C PRO A 186 -2.14 19.83 -8.15
N GLU A 187 -1.77 21.06 -8.50
CA GLU A 187 -0.92 21.36 -9.67
C GLU A 187 0.53 20.86 -9.51
N GLY A 188 0.95 20.49 -8.31
CA GLY A 188 2.30 19.95 -8.06
C GLY A 188 2.59 18.66 -8.84
N ARG A 189 1.55 17.88 -9.14
CA ARG A 189 1.64 16.69 -9.98
C ARG A 189 0.41 16.57 -10.88
N ILE A 190 0.61 16.68 -12.19
CA ILE A 190 -0.44 16.50 -13.18
C ILE A 190 -0.26 15.12 -13.83
N ASN A 191 -1.28 14.30 -13.77
CA ASN A 191 -1.36 13.01 -14.44
C ASN A 191 -2.35 13.10 -15.60
N PHE A 192 -1.89 12.77 -16.78
CA PHE A 192 -2.74 12.75 -17.98
C PHE A 192 -2.99 11.31 -18.40
N VAL A 193 -4.26 10.90 -18.45
CA VAL A 193 -4.65 9.52 -18.78
C VAL A 193 -5.76 9.53 -19.84
N SER A 194 -5.61 8.66 -20.81
CA SER A 194 -6.68 8.39 -21.78
C SER A 194 -7.78 7.58 -21.09
N ASP A 195 -8.99 8.10 -21.11
CA ASP A 195 -10.19 7.41 -20.62
C ASP A 195 -10.75 6.52 -21.72
N THR A 196 -10.53 5.23 -21.61
CA THR A 196 -11.00 4.24 -22.59
C THR A 196 -12.20 3.43 -22.08
N THR A 197 -12.68 3.71 -20.89
CA THR A 197 -13.63 2.87 -20.16
C THR A 197 -15.05 2.89 -20.73
N LYS A 198 -15.42 3.93 -21.47
CA LYS A 198 -16.79 4.10 -21.98
C LYS A 198 -17.11 3.37 -23.28
N LEU A 199 -16.17 2.63 -23.83
CA LEU A 199 -16.37 1.90 -25.12
C LEU A 199 -17.18 0.59 -24.96
N GLN A 200 -17.51 0.16 -23.75
CA GLN A 200 -18.21 -1.11 -23.53
C GLN A 200 -19.37 -0.94 -22.54
N ASN A 201 -20.58 -0.89 -23.09
CA ASN A 201 -21.84 -0.69 -22.34
C ASN A 201 -22.18 -1.83 -21.33
N ASP A 202 -21.45 -2.95 -21.31
CA ASP A 202 -21.81 -4.13 -20.53
C ASP A 202 -20.93 -4.35 -19.30
N TYR A 203 -20.01 -3.44 -18.99
CA TYR A 203 -19.05 -3.60 -17.88
C TYR A 203 -19.17 -2.46 -16.90
N ILE A 204 -19.09 -2.82 -15.60
CA ILE A 204 -19.02 -1.84 -14.51
C ILE A 204 -17.70 -1.06 -14.70
N GLU A 205 -17.84 0.22 -14.95
CA GLU A 205 -16.69 1.12 -15.11
C GLU A 205 -15.88 1.13 -13.82
N THR A 206 -14.61 0.80 -13.92
CA THR A 206 -13.67 1.16 -12.88
C THR A 206 -13.45 2.67 -12.97
N ASP A 207 -13.64 3.36 -11.87
CA ASP A 207 -13.40 4.79 -11.82
C ASP A 207 -11.88 5.06 -11.78
N THR A 208 -11.24 4.90 -12.93
CA THR A 208 -9.78 5.11 -13.10
C THR A 208 -9.35 6.49 -12.60
N LYS A 209 -10.24 7.48 -12.72
CA LYS A 209 -10.00 8.86 -12.26
C LYS A 209 -9.80 8.92 -10.75
N ARG A 210 -10.53 8.11 -10.02
CA ARG A 210 -10.46 8.03 -8.57
C ARG A 210 -9.38 7.05 -8.10
N ILE A 211 -9.26 5.92 -8.77
CA ILE A 211 -8.40 4.81 -8.35
C ILE A 211 -6.92 5.15 -8.53
N LEU A 212 -6.53 5.68 -9.69
CA LEU A 212 -5.13 5.88 -10.03
C LEU A 212 -4.40 6.84 -9.06
N PRO A 213 -4.90 8.04 -8.74
CA PRO A 213 -4.21 8.92 -7.79
C PRO A 213 -4.17 8.33 -6.38
N ARG A 214 -5.22 7.64 -5.94
CA ARG A 214 -5.24 6.95 -4.64
C ARG A 214 -4.24 5.82 -4.57
N SER A 215 -4.20 4.96 -5.58
CA SER A 215 -3.25 3.85 -5.68
C SER A 215 -1.80 4.34 -5.70
N LEU A 216 -1.53 5.39 -6.46
CA LEU A 216 -0.21 6.01 -6.55
C LEU A 216 0.21 6.60 -5.19
N SER A 217 -0.66 7.42 -4.60
CA SER A 217 -0.43 8.02 -3.29
C SER A 217 -0.14 6.97 -2.22
N GLN A 218 -0.96 5.92 -2.14
CA GLN A 218 -0.81 4.87 -1.14
C GLN A 218 0.47 4.04 -1.34
N LYS A 219 0.79 3.67 -2.57
CA LYS A 219 2.02 2.91 -2.87
C LYS A 219 3.29 3.73 -2.58
N LEU A 220 3.27 5.02 -2.86
CA LEU A 220 4.40 5.90 -2.57
C LEU A 220 4.53 6.18 -1.07
N SER A 221 3.41 6.40 -0.36
CA SER A 221 3.41 6.57 1.09
C SER A 221 3.95 5.34 1.81
N PHE A 222 3.56 4.15 1.36
CA PHE A 222 4.05 2.90 1.93
C PHE A 222 5.57 2.72 1.79
N ARG A 223 6.17 3.30 0.76
CA ARG A 223 7.62 3.26 0.50
C ARG A 223 8.39 4.44 1.08
N SER A 224 7.72 5.36 1.76
CA SER A 224 8.37 6.57 2.27
C SER A 224 9.31 6.32 3.44
N GLN A 225 9.16 5.18 4.12
CA GLN A 225 10.06 4.78 5.20
C GLN A 225 10.36 3.29 5.09
N VAL A 226 11.66 2.95 5.02
CA VAL A 226 12.11 1.57 4.91
C VAL A 226 13.14 1.28 6.01
N LEU A 227 12.82 0.29 6.84
CA LEU A 227 13.68 -0.18 7.92
C LEU A 227 14.25 -1.56 7.55
N SER A 228 15.56 -1.71 7.66
CA SER A 228 16.26 -2.99 7.55
C SER A 228 16.66 -3.46 8.94
N LEU A 229 16.29 -4.67 9.30
CA LEU A 229 16.63 -5.28 10.58
C LEU A 229 17.57 -6.46 10.36
N ASP A 230 18.69 -6.49 11.09
CA ASP A 230 19.59 -7.63 11.17
C ASP A 230 19.24 -8.45 12.40
N CYS A 231 18.62 -9.60 12.20
CA CYS A 231 18.19 -10.50 13.26
C CYS A 231 18.60 -11.94 12.98
N LYS A 232 18.57 -12.77 14.01
CA LYS A 232 18.77 -14.21 13.86
C LYS A 232 17.67 -14.80 12.99
N GLY A 233 17.94 -15.91 12.30
CA GLY A 233 16.99 -16.57 11.42
C GLY A 233 15.69 -16.92 12.17
N PHE A 234 14.58 -16.31 11.77
CA PHE A 234 13.25 -16.53 12.34
C PHE A 234 12.28 -16.87 11.21
N THR A 235 11.73 -18.08 11.27
CA THR A 235 10.84 -18.61 10.22
C THR A 235 9.35 -18.29 10.46
N GLY A 236 9.02 -17.65 11.57
CA GLY A 236 7.65 -17.34 11.99
C GLY A 236 7.02 -16.12 11.29
N ILE A 237 7.74 -15.50 10.35
CA ILE A 237 7.26 -14.34 9.59
C ILE A 237 7.22 -14.64 8.10
N SER A 238 6.30 -13.99 7.41
CA SER A 238 6.13 -14.12 5.97
C SER A 238 5.91 -12.74 5.34
N VAL A 239 6.05 -12.68 4.03
CA VAL A 239 5.77 -11.44 3.28
C VAL A 239 4.33 -11.01 3.51
N GLY A 240 4.12 -9.74 3.87
CA GLY A 240 2.81 -9.16 4.16
C GLY A 240 2.37 -9.26 5.61
N ASP A 241 3.22 -9.76 6.50
CA ASP A 241 2.95 -9.78 7.94
C ASP A 241 3.27 -8.42 8.60
N LEU A 242 2.53 -8.11 9.67
CA LEU A 242 2.80 -6.96 10.52
C LEU A 242 3.81 -7.32 11.60
N CYS A 243 4.87 -6.53 11.70
CA CYS A 243 5.87 -6.65 12.74
C CYS A 243 6.01 -5.33 13.49
N SER A 244 6.27 -5.37 14.80
CA SER A 244 6.66 -4.19 15.56
C SER A 244 8.16 -4.23 15.84
N PHE A 245 8.77 -3.06 15.94
CA PHE A 245 10.16 -2.89 16.31
C PHE A 245 10.28 -1.83 17.41
N GLU A 246 10.92 -2.20 18.51
CA GLU A 246 11.17 -1.35 19.67
C GLU A 246 12.68 -1.18 19.88
N VAL A 247 13.11 0.06 20.11
CA VAL A 247 14.51 0.45 20.36
C VAL A 247 14.75 0.67 21.84
#